data_9775820ece657b7ed581e5d8a570ad4f
#
_entry.id   9775820ece657b7ed581e5d8a570ad4f
#
_cell.length_a   1.000
_cell.length_b   1.000
_cell.length_c   1.000
_cell.angle_alpha   90.00
_cell.angle_beta   90.00
_cell.angle_gamma   90.00
#
_symmetry.space_group_name_H-M   'P 1'
#
loop_
_entity.id
_entity.type
_entity.pdbx_description
1 polymer ?
#
loop_
_entity_poly.entity_id
_entity_poly.type
_entity_poly.pdbx_seq_one_letter_code
_entity_poly.pdbx_strand_id
1 'polypeptide(L)'
;LLIFILTPMVAALTVKKDTYKMMIYGTFVMAFPTFILALGPSIYTVFAYLVLMTIGEAMWQPRFLQWVAEIAPKGMTGIYMGIGQFPWFLTKVVTSLYSGWFLMTYAPEGVSPSDMNTETMWLIYGCIAMVSSIGLFLARGWMMKGFKVKHEG
;
A
#
# COMPACT_ATOMS: atom_id res chain seq x y z
N LEU A 1 -13.15 -10.36 -3.30
CA LEU A 1 -14.51 -9.88 -3.61
C LEU A 1 -14.72 -8.44 -3.15
N LEU A 2 -14.36 -8.09 -1.90
CA LEU A 2 -14.59 -6.75 -1.33
C LEU A 2 -13.97 -5.62 -2.18
N ILE A 3 -12.75 -5.83 -2.70
CA ILE A 3 -12.04 -4.83 -3.52
C ILE A 3 -12.79 -4.48 -4.81
N PHE A 4 -13.45 -5.45 -5.46
CA PHE A 4 -14.20 -5.21 -6.69
C PHE A 4 -15.40 -4.28 -6.48
N ILE A 5 -15.99 -4.30 -5.29
CA ILE A 5 -17.10 -3.43 -4.92
C ILE A 5 -16.58 -2.08 -4.42
N LEU A 6 -15.56 -2.08 -3.56
CA LEU A 6 -15.03 -0.86 -2.95
C LEU A 6 -14.29 0.03 -3.94
N THR A 7 -13.53 -0.54 -4.89
CA THR A 7 -12.75 0.26 -5.83
C THR A 7 -13.60 1.24 -6.65
N PRO A 8 -14.66 0.83 -7.34
CA PRO A 8 -15.51 1.77 -8.07
C PRO A 8 -16.23 2.77 -7.17
N MET A 9 -16.67 2.35 -5.97
CA MET A 9 -17.30 3.26 -5.02
C MET A 9 -16.33 4.34 -4.53
N VAL A 10 -15.15 3.95 -4.10
CA VAL A 10 -14.10 4.89 -3.64
C VAL A 10 -13.64 5.78 -4.79
N ALA A 11 -13.48 5.23 -5.99
CA ALA A 11 -13.11 6.01 -7.18
C ALA A 11 -14.18 7.09 -7.49
N ALA A 12 -15.47 6.74 -7.44
CA ALA A 12 -16.56 7.68 -7.68
C ALA A 12 -16.59 8.80 -6.62
N LEU A 13 -16.44 8.46 -5.34
CA LEU A 13 -16.45 9.43 -4.23
C LEU A 13 -15.23 10.37 -4.24
N THR A 14 -14.12 9.92 -4.83
CA THR A 14 -12.84 10.65 -4.80
C THR A 14 -12.46 11.28 -6.13
N VAL A 15 -13.31 11.20 -7.15
CA VAL A 15 -13.06 11.69 -8.53
C VAL A 15 -12.61 13.16 -8.57
N LYS A 16 -13.16 14.00 -7.70
CA LYS A 16 -12.85 15.44 -7.62
C LYS A 16 -11.66 15.77 -6.70
N LYS A 17 -11.04 14.76 -6.11
CA LYS A 17 -9.92 14.96 -5.17
C LYS A 17 -8.58 14.88 -5.92
N ASP A 18 -7.59 15.62 -5.39
CA ASP A 18 -6.22 15.61 -5.88
C ASP A 18 -5.65 14.18 -5.84
N THR A 19 -5.21 13.69 -7.01
CA THR A 19 -4.72 12.32 -7.22
C THR A 19 -3.59 11.98 -6.24
N TYR A 20 -2.61 12.88 -6.09
CA TYR A 20 -1.46 12.63 -5.23
C TYR A 20 -1.81 12.62 -3.74
N LYS A 21 -2.69 13.51 -3.28
CA LYS A 21 -3.17 13.51 -1.89
C LYS A 21 -3.91 12.22 -1.57
N MET A 22 -4.75 11.75 -2.50
CA MET A 22 -5.47 10.49 -2.32
C MET A 22 -4.52 9.28 -2.24
N MET A 23 -3.41 9.29 -2.99
CA MET A 23 -2.37 8.28 -2.87
C MET A 23 -1.75 8.27 -1.46
N ILE A 24 -1.39 9.43 -0.92
CA ILE A 24 -0.86 9.54 0.45
C ILE A 24 -1.87 9.00 1.47
N TYR A 25 -3.12 9.46 1.42
CA TYR A 25 -4.16 8.98 2.35
C TYR A 25 -4.39 7.48 2.22
N GLY A 26 -4.44 6.95 0.99
CA GLY A 26 -4.59 5.52 0.73
C GLY A 26 -3.46 4.68 1.35
N THR A 27 -2.21 5.12 1.23
CA THR A 27 -1.07 4.41 1.84
C THR A 27 -1.11 4.44 3.36
N PHE A 28 -1.51 5.56 3.98
CA PHE A 28 -1.71 5.62 5.43
C PHE A 28 -2.84 4.71 5.90
N VAL A 29 -4.00 4.74 5.22
CA VAL A 29 -5.15 3.87 5.54
C VAL A 29 -4.79 2.40 5.34
N MET A 30 -3.89 2.06 4.40
CA MET A 30 -3.43 0.70 4.16
C MET A 30 -2.39 0.24 5.19
N ALA A 31 -1.50 1.12 5.65
CA ALA A 31 -0.43 0.80 6.58
C ALA A 31 -0.91 0.73 8.04
N PHE A 32 -1.79 1.64 8.45
CA PHE A 32 -2.28 1.76 9.83
C PHE A 32 -2.91 0.47 10.40
N PRO A 33 -3.75 -0.26 9.65
CA PRO A 33 -4.40 -1.47 10.17
C PRO A 33 -3.43 -2.58 10.58
N THR A 34 -2.20 -2.58 10.06
CA THR A 34 -1.18 -3.56 10.46
C THR A 34 -0.87 -3.50 11.96
N PHE A 35 -0.97 -2.30 12.56
CA PHE A 35 -0.80 -2.13 14.01
C PHE A 35 -1.97 -2.71 14.83
N ILE A 36 -3.15 -2.89 14.24
CA ILE A 36 -4.29 -3.53 14.90
C ILE A 36 -3.95 -5.00 15.17
N LEU A 37 -3.24 -5.66 14.27
CA LEU A 37 -2.78 -7.04 14.45
C LEU A 37 -1.68 -7.16 15.50
N ALA A 38 -0.90 -6.10 15.73
CA ALA A 38 0.10 -6.05 16.78
C ALA A 38 -0.52 -5.94 18.20
N LEU A 39 -1.81 -5.56 18.31
CA LEU A 39 -2.53 -5.52 19.60
C LEU A 39 -3.05 -6.89 20.05
N GLY A 40 -2.88 -7.91 19.24
CA GLY A 40 -3.31 -9.27 19.49
C GLY A 40 -4.12 -9.84 18.33
N PRO A 41 -3.66 -10.92 17.70
CA PRO A 41 -4.36 -11.54 16.56
C PRO A 41 -5.62 -12.26 17.05
N SER A 42 -6.78 -11.72 16.72
CA SER A 42 -8.10 -12.33 16.88
C SER A 42 -8.85 -12.31 15.58
N ILE A 43 -9.91 -13.11 15.47
CA ILE A 43 -10.74 -13.12 14.27
C ILE A 43 -11.30 -11.72 13.94
N TYR A 44 -11.63 -10.94 14.96
CA TYR A 44 -12.15 -9.58 14.80
C TYR A 44 -11.08 -8.59 14.34
N THR A 45 -9.86 -8.67 14.89
CA THR A 45 -8.73 -7.82 14.48
C THR A 45 -8.30 -8.14 13.06
N VAL A 46 -8.30 -9.43 12.65
CA VAL A 46 -8.01 -9.83 11.28
C VAL A 46 -9.08 -9.30 10.31
N PHE A 47 -10.36 -9.40 10.66
CA PHE A 47 -11.44 -8.82 9.82
C PHE A 47 -11.31 -7.31 9.69
N ALA A 48 -11.08 -6.60 10.79
CA ALA A 48 -10.87 -5.15 10.78
C ALA A 48 -9.66 -4.76 9.91
N TYR A 49 -8.56 -5.48 10.06
CA TYR A 49 -7.37 -5.33 9.22
C TYR A 49 -7.69 -5.48 7.73
N LEU A 50 -8.35 -6.58 7.33
CA LEU A 50 -8.68 -6.86 5.93
C LEU A 50 -9.58 -5.78 5.32
N VAL A 51 -10.60 -5.34 6.04
CA VAL A 51 -11.52 -4.29 5.56
C VAL A 51 -10.79 -2.97 5.38
N LEU A 52 -10.05 -2.51 6.38
CA LEU A 52 -9.35 -1.23 6.33
C LEU A 52 -8.22 -1.25 5.29
N MET A 53 -7.46 -2.34 5.21
CA MET A 53 -6.44 -2.54 4.19
C MET A 53 -7.03 -2.46 2.78
N THR A 54 -8.18 -3.13 2.55
CA THR A 54 -8.85 -3.12 1.25
C THR A 54 -9.37 -1.73 0.88
N ILE A 55 -9.85 -0.94 1.85
CA ILE A 55 -10.24 0.45 1.63
C ILE A 55 -9.01 1.28 1.21
N GLY A 56 -7.90 1.15 1.92
CA GLY A 56 -6.65 1.84 1.59
C GLY A 56 -6.14 1.48 0.20
N GLU A 57 -6.18 0.20 -0.16
CA GLU A 57 -5.81 -0.29 -1.49
C GLU A 57 -6.73 0.27 -2.58
N ALA A 58 -8.04 0.28 -2.36
CA ALA A 58 -9.01 0.86 -3.29
C ALA A 58 -8.82 2.39 -3.48
N MET A 59 -8.30 3.08 -2.47
CA MET A 59 -7.95 4.50 -2.56
C MET A 59 -6.65 4.74 -3.32
N TRP A 60 -5.64 3.92 -3.09
CA TRP A 60 -4.30 4.12 -3.61
C TRP A 60 -4.11 3.62 -5.04
N GLN A 61 -4.52 2.37 -5.33
CA GLN A 61 -4.20 1.67 -6.57
C GLN A 61 -4.69 2.37 -7.84
N PRO A 62 -5.98 2.75 -7.97
CA PRO A 62 -6.47 3.43 -9.16
C PRO A 62 -5.85 4.83 -9.32
N ARG A 63 -5.53 5.50 -8.22
CA ARG A 63 -4.90 6.82 -8.26
C ARG A 63 -3.43 6.76 -8.68
N PHE A 64 -2.71 5.73 -8.27
CA PHE A 64 -1.37 5.48 -8.74
C PHE A 64 -1.33 5.26 -10.25
N LEU A 65 -2.20 4.40 -10.79
CA LEU A 65 -2.28 4.16 -12.22
C LEU A 65 -2.70 5.41 -13.00
N GLN A 66 -3.64 6.19 -12.48
CA GLN A 66 -4.02 7.48 -13.05
C GLN A 66 -2.83 8.43 -13.08
N TRP A 67 -2.09 8.57 -11.98
CA TRP A 67 -0.92 9.43 -11.88
C TRP A 67 0.17 9.03 -12.88
N VAL A 68 0.45 7.73 -13.01
CA VAL A 68 1.41 7.21 -14.00
C VAL A 68 0.98 7.55 -15.43
N ALA A 69 -0.30 7.42 -15.75
CA ALA A 69 -0.84 7.78 -17.06
C ALA A 69 -0.72 9.29 -17.33
N GLU A 70 -0.98 10.12 -16.32
CA GLU A 70 -0.92 11.57 -16.40
C GLU A 70 0.50 12.11 -16.61
N ILE A 71 1.53 11.47 -16.01
CA ILE A 71 2.93 11.87 -16.21
C ILE A 71 3.55 11.32 -17.51
N ALA A 72 2.94 10.30 -18.13
CA ALA A 72 3.47 9.69 -19.34
C ALA A 72 3.42 10.66 -20.55
N PRO A 73 4.49 10.81 -21.34
CA PRO A 73 4.47 11.54 -22.60
C PRO A 73 3.45 10.96 -23.57
N LYS A 74 2.98 11.78 -24.54
CA LYS A 74 2.05 11.32 -25.58
C LYS A 74 2.64 10.13 -26.35
N GLY A 75 1.90 9.05 -26.46
CA GLY A 75 2.31 7.81 -27.14
C GLY A 75 3.17 6.85 -26.29
N MET A 76 3.59 7.22 -25.07
CA MET A 76 4.43 6.39 -24.22
C MET A 76 3.72 5.84 -22.97
N THR A 77 2.41 6.01 -22.86
CA THR A 77 1.62 5.59 -21.69
C THR A 77 1.81 4.11 -21.36
N GLY A 78 1.86 3.23 -22.37
CA GLY A 78 2.08 1.79 -22.15
C GLY A 78 3.43 1.47 -21.52
N ILE A 79 4.50 2.14 -21.94
CA ILE A 79 5.84 1.98 -21.39
C ILE A 79 5.87 2.44 -19.93
N TYR A 80 5.30 3.63 -19.65
CA TYR A 80 5.24 4.16 -18.28
C TYR A 80 4.40 3.29 -17.35
N MET A 81 3.28 2.74 -17.84
CA MET A 81 2.48 1.77 -17.08
C MET A 81 3.26 0.49 -16.78
N GLY A 82 4.03 -0.02 -17.72
CA GLY A 82 4.91 -1.18 -17.52
C GLY A 82 5.98 -0.90 -16.45
N ILE A 83 6.68 0.23 -16.57
CA ILE A 83 7.68 0.66 -15.57
C ILE A 83 7.03 0.87 -14.21
N GLY A 84 5.82 1.43 -14.15
CA GLY A 84 5.06 1.62 -12.92
C GLY A 84 4.71 0.31 -12.19
N GLN A 85 4.62 -0.81 -12.90
CA GLN A 85 4.39 -2.13 -12.31
C GLN A 85 5.68 -2.80 -11.77
N PHE A 86 6.85 -2.33 -12.20
CA PHE A 86 8.12 -2.91 -11.79
C PHE A 86 8.37 -2.91 -10.28
N PRO A 87 8.06 -1.83 -9.52
CA PRO A 87 8.18 -1.84 -8.05
C PRO A 87 7.35 -2.93 -7.38
N TRP A 88 6.16 -3.27 -7.90
CA TRP A 88 5.34 -4.35 -7.36
C TRP A 88 5.99 -5.73 -7.56
N PHE A 89 6.56 -5.98 -8.72
CA PHE A 89 7.31 -7.18 -8.96
C PHE A 89 8.51 -7.28 -8.00
N LEU A 90 9.29 -6.21 -7.90
CA LEU A 90 10.45 -6.15 -7.01
C LEU A 90 10.07 -6.36 -5.54
N THR A 91 8.99 -5.75 -5.09
CA THR A 91 8.47 -5.94 -3.73
C THR A 91 8.14 -7.40 -3.46
N LYS A 92 7.47 -8.10 -4.38
CA LYS A 92 7.15 -9.52 -4.22
C LYS A 92 8.41 -10.38 -4.12
N VAL A 93 9.41 -10.11 -4.96
CA VAL A 93 10.70 -10.82 -4.92
C VAL A 93 11.40 -10.59 -3.58
N VAL A 94 11.54 -9.35 -3.16
CA VAL A 94 12.20 -8.99 -1.89
C VAL A 94 11.44 -9.58 -0.71
N THR A 95 10.11 -9.46 -0.67
CA THR A 95 9.29 -9.99 0.41
C THR A 95 9.40 -11.51 0.51
N SER A 96 9.44 -12.24 -0.62
CA SER A 96 9.57 -13.69 -0.59
C SER A 96 10.90 -14.17 0.00
N LEU A 97 11.96 -13.37 -0.15
CA LEU A 97 13.29 -13.71 0.40
C LEU A 97 13.33 -13.68 1.93
N TYR A 98 12.64 -12.73 2.56
CA TYR A 98 12.70 -12.59 4.02
C TYR A 98 11.45 -13.12 4.75
N SER A 99 10.33 -13.33 4.06
CA SER A 99 9.09 -13.79 4.70
C SER A 99 9.23 -15.15 5.37
N GLY A 100 9.96 -16.07 4.76
CA GLY A 100 10.27 -17.37 5.35
C GLY A 100 11.04 -17.25 6.66
N TRP A 101 12.08 -16.42 6.69
CA TRP A 101 12.84 -16.16 7.91
C TRP A 101 11.98 -15.53 9.01
N PHE A 102 11.11 -14.59 8.66
CA PHE A 102 10.17 -13.98 9.60
C PHE A 102 9.22 -15.02 10.21
N LEU A 103 8.64 -15.89 9.38
CA LEU A 103 7.75 -16.95 9.85
C LEU A 103 8.49 -17.93 10.78
N MET A 104 9.67 -18.38 10.40
CA MET A 104 10.47 -19.28 11.25
C MET A 104 10.87 -18.65 12.57
N THR A 105 11.04 -17.33 12.62
CA THR A 105 11.49 -16.62 13.84
C THR A 105 10.31 -16.31 14.77
N TYR A 106 9.17 -15.87 14.25
CA TYR A 106 8.06 -15.34 15.04
C TYR A 106 6.85 -16.26 15.11
N ALA A 107 6.71 -17.19 14.17
CA ALA A 107 5.61 -18.15 14.11
C ALA A 107 6.12 -19.52 13.62
N PRO A 108 7.06 -20.18 14.35
CA PRO A 108 7.62 -21.46 13.92
C PRO A 108 6.56 -22.56 13.93
N GLU A 109 6.69 -23.49 12.98
CA GLU A 109 5.82 -24.65 12.88
C GLU A 109 5.94 -25.55 14.13
N GLY A 110 4.82 -26.08 14.62
CA GLY A 110 4.77 -26.98 15.77
C GLY A 110 4.73 -26.29 17.14
N VAL A 111 4.75 -24.96 17.19
CA VAL A 111 4.59 -24.18 18.43
C VAL A 111 3.13 -23.77 18.61
N SER A 112 2.65 -23.80 19.86
CA SER A 112 1.29 -23.35 20.16
C SER A 112 1.08 -21.88 19.79
N PRO A 113 -0.10 -21.50 19.26
CA PRO A 113 -0.38 -20.10 18.90
C PRO A 113 -0.18 -19.10 20.05
N SER A 114 -0.34 -19.54 21.30
CA SER A 114 -0.10 -18.73 22.51
C SER A 114 1.38 -18.41 22.75
N ASP A 115 2.28 -19.22 22.23
CA ASP A 115 3.72 -19.10 22.43
C ASP A 115 4.44 -18.45 21.25
N MET A 116 3.68 -18.13 20.19
CA MET A 116 4.18 -17.41 19.01
C MET A 116 4.24 -15.90 19.28
N ASN A 117 5.32 -15.26 18.85
CA ASN A 117 5.48 -13.81 19.00
C ASN A 117 5.00 -13.06 17.73
N THR A 118 3.76 -13.34 17.31
CA THR A 118 3.16 -12.74 16.13
C THR A 118 2.88 -11.24 16.27
N GLU A 119 2.68 -10.75 17.50
CA GLU A 119 2.47 -9.33 17.79
C GLU A 119 3.69 -8.51 17.40
N THR A 120 4.89 -8.93 17.79
CA THR A 120 6.14 -8.28 17.39
C THR A 120 6.35 -8.32 15.89
N MET A 121 6.04 -9.44 15.24
CA MET A 121 6.10 -9.57 13.79
C MET A 121 5.22 -8.53 13.10
N TRP A 122 3.97 -8.40 13.51
CA TRP A 122 3.03 -7.42 12.93
C TRP A 122 3.44 -5.98 13.22
N LEU A 123 4.03 -5.70 14.38
CA LEU A 123 4.57 -4.39 14.71
C LEU A 123 5.72 -4.01 13.76
N ILE A 124 6.64 -4.92 13.48
CA ILE A 124 7.74 -4.70 12.54
C ILE A 124 7.18 -4.44 11.13
N TYR A 125 6.24 -5.27 10.65
CA TYR A 125 5.59 -5.05 9.36
C TYR A 125 4.87 -3.71 9.30
N GLY A 126 4.19 -3.30 10.35
CA GLY A 126 3.55 -1.98 10.47
C GLY A 126 4.55 -0.83 10.35
N CYS A 127 5.68 -0.92 11.03
CA CYS A 127 6.75 0.07 10.93
C CYS A 127 7.33 0.14 9.50
N ILE A 128 7.59 -1.00 8.85
CA ILE A 128 8.05 -1.06 7.46
C ILE A 128 7.02 -0.42 6.52
N ALA A 129 5.73 -0.73 6.70
CA ALA A 129 4.66 -0.16 5.88
C ALA A 129 4.56 1.37 6.04
N MET A 130 4.77 1.89 7.26
CA MET A 130 4.76 3.34 7.51
C MET A 130 5.90 4.08 6.83
N VAL A 131 7.05 3.44 6.60
CA VAL A 131 8.18 4.05 5.88
C VAL A 131 7.76 4.51 4.48
N SER A 132 6.96 3.72 3.76
CA SER A 132 6.46 4.08 2.43
C SER A 132 5.51 5.27 2.47
N SER A 133 4.61 5.31 3.45
CA SER A 133 3.65 6.42 3.64
C SER A 133 4.36 7.74 3.99
N ILE A 134 5.32 7.67 4.90
CA ILE A 134 6.17 8.82 5.28
C ILE A 134 7.02 9.24 4.08
N GLY A 135 7.62 8.30 3.36
CA GLY A 135 8.40 8.56 2.15
C GLY A 135 7.62 9.31 1.08
N LEU A 136 6.38 8.89 0.80
CA LEU A 136 5.49 9.59 -0.12
C LEU A 136 5.15 11.01 0.35
N PHE A 137 4.92 11.18 1.64
CA PHE A 137 4.64 12.50 2.22
C PHE A 137 5.83 13.44 2.07
N LEU A 138 7.04 12.97 2.37
CA LEU A 138 8.27 13.76 2.25
C LEU A 138 8.64 14.05 0.78
N ALA A 139 8.45 13.08 -0.12
CA ALA A 139 8.71 13.21 -1.55
C ALA A 139 7.69 14.10 -2.29
N ARG A 140 6.58 14.47 -1.65
CA ARG A 140 5.48 15.24 -2.26
C ARG A 140 5.96 16.48 -3.01
N GLY A 141 6.84 17.27 -2.40
CA GLY A 141 7.33 18.51 -3.00
C GLY A 141 8.10 18.29 -4.30
N TRP A 142 8.90 17.22 -4.35
CA TRP A 142 9.66 16.84 -5.54
C TRP A 142 8.78 16.24 -6.63
N MET A 143 7.90 15.32 -6.28
CA MET A 143 7.01 14.64 -7.24
C MET A 143 6.00 15.61 -7.88
N MET A 144 5.47 16.57 -7.13
CA MET A 144 4.54 17.57 -7.64
C MET A 144 5.20 18.61 -8.55
N LYS A 145 6.51 18.88 -8.43
CA LYS A 145 7.22 19.76 -9.36
C LYS A 145 7.22 19.20 -10.78
N GLY A 146 7.54 17.92 -10.94
CA GLY A 146 7.51 17.26 -12.25
C GLY A 146 6.12 17.23 -12.89
N PHE A 147 5.06 17.15 -12.09
CA PHE A 147 3.69 17.17 -12.56
C PHE A 147 3.26 18.54 -13.11
N LYS A 148 3.63 19.64 -12.42
CA LYS A 148 3.31 21.00 -12.84
C LYS A 148 3.97 21.37 -14.16
N VAL A 149 5.26 21.07 -14.33
CA VAL A 149 6.02 21.37 -15.56
C VAL A 149 5.36 20.79 -16.81
N LYS A 150 4.68 19.66 -16.71
CA LYS A 150 4.00 19.04 -17.84
C LYS A 150 2.65 19.68 -18.20
N HIS A 151 1.96 20.25 -17.23
CA HIS A 151 0.62 20.85 -17.44
C HIS A 151 0.69 22.33 -17.79
N GLU A 152 1.84 22.96 -17.62
CA GLU A 152 2.10 24.37 -17.99
C GLU A 152 2.77 24.53 -19.37
N GLY A 153 3.15 23.44 -20.03
CA GLY A 153 3.72 23.38 -21.39
C GLY A 153 2.78 22.68 -22.38
#